data_c038923d27bd00d843072ab957f91510
#
_entry.id   c038923d27bd00d843072ab957f91510
#
_cell.length_a   1.000
_cell.length_b   1.000
_cell.length_c   1.000
_cell.angle_alpha   90.00
_cell.angle_beta   90.00
_cell.angle_gamma   90.00
#
_symmetry.space_group_name_H-M   'P 1'
#
loop_
_entity.id
_entity.type
_entity.pdbx_description
1 polymer ?
#
loop_
_entity_poly.entity_id
_entity_poly.type
_entity_poly.pdbx_seq_one_letter_code
_entity_poly.pdbx_strand_id
1 'polypeptide(L)'
;VNGNEKLIRLLNVPKRNHPLALIRSSFANRGSTYTQYGIQIRCARPDQTTLTNVLHYLTDGNVMLRFSWRKTEYLVPVVMVLNALIETNDKAIFDGIAAGRGEEAFLAERVEGLLRTYKNYHLYTRHDTLSYLGEKFRVVLDESEDLTDEEVGRIFLHRIILVHLKSNADKFRLLMYSACSFVSNLDS
;
A
#
# COMPACT_ATOMS: atom_id res chain seq x y z
N VAL A 1 -39.85 17.89 -2.34
CA VAL A 1 -40.30 16.52 -2.51
C VAL A 1 -41.50 16.33 -1.60
N ASN A 2 -42.66 15.95 -2.13
CA ASN A 2 -43.89 15.77 -1.36
C ASN A 2 -44.29 17.00 -0.49
N GLY A 3 -44.15 18.22 -1.02
CA GLY A 3 -44.45 19.47 -0.29
C GLY A 3 -43.42 19.90 0.75
N ASN A 4 -42.39 19.12 1.00
CA ASN A 4 -41.30 19.48 1.92
C ASN A 4 -40.10 20.09 1.20
N GLU A 5 -39.59 21.19 1.72
CA GLU A 5 -38.34 21.75 1.28
C GLU A 5 -37.16 20.83 1.69
N LYS A 6 -36.25 20.58 0.77
CA LYS A 6 -35.05 19.75 1.01
C LYS A 6 -33.82 20.44 0.47
N LEU A 7 -32.76 20.41 1.25
CA LEU A 7 -31.44 20.89 0.87
C LEU A 7 -30.55 19.70 0.46
N ILE A 8 -29.85 19.86 -0.64
CA ILE A 8 -28.77 18.94 -1.01
C ILE A 8 -27.52 19.38 -0.26
N ARG A 9 -27.07 18.56 0.69
CA ARG A 9 -25.82 18.82 1.40
C ARG A 9 -24.64 18.40 0.52
N LEU A 10 -23.78 19.33 0.22
CA LEU A 10 -22.54 19.02 -0.47
C LEU A 10 -21.62 18.23 0.48
N LEU A 11 -21.16 17.06 -0.01
CA LEU A 11 -20.21 16.25 0.73
C LEU A 11 -18.79 16.60 0.30
N ASN A 12 -17.96 16.95 1.28
CA ASN A 12 -16.53 17.09 1.06
C ASN A 12 -15.87 15.71 1.18
N VAL A 13 -15.28 15.23 0.11
CA VAL A 13 -14.61 13.92 0.04
C VAL A 13 -13.18 14.08 -0.47
N PRO A 14 -12.25 13.19 -0.05
CA PRO A 14 -10.89 13.19 -0.57
C PRO A 14 -10.87 13.04 -2.10
N LYS A 15 -9.93 13.75 -2.74
CA LYS A 15 -9.70 13.62 -4.18
C LYS A 15 -9.42 12.16 -4.54
N ARG A 16 -10.10 11.66 -5.57
CA ARG A 16 -9.90 10.30 -6.07
C ARG A 16 -8.55 10.17 -6.77
N ASN A 17 -7.96 8.98 -6.68
CA ASN A 17 -6.73 8.60 -7.41
C ASN A 17 -5.53 9.50 -7.10
N HIS A 18 -5.50 10.07 -5.90
CA HIS A 18 -4.46 10.99 -5.47
C HIS A 18 -3.98 10.62 -4.06
N PRO A 19 -2.67 10.51 -3.81
CA PRO A 19 -2.14 10.30 -2.47
C PRO A 19 -2.39 11.54 -1.61
N LEU A 20 -2.94 11.32 -0.42
CA LEU A 20 -3.22 12.35 0.57
C LEU A 20 -2.53 11.97 1.88
N ALA A 21 -1.54 12.76 2.28
CA ALA A 21 -0.88 12.61 3.58
C ALA A 21 -1.85 13.05 4.69
N LEU A 22 -1.94 12.25 5.73
CA LEU A 22 -2.87 12.44 6.84
C LEU A 22 -2.17 12.21 8.18
N ILE A 23 -2.46 13.07 9.13
CA ILE A 23 -2.13 12.86 10.54
C ILE A 23 -3.44 12.57 11.26
N ARG A 24 -3.58 11.36 11.78
CA ARG A 24 -4.79 10.92 12.50
C ARG A 24 -4.42 10.15 13.76
N SER A 25 -4.87 10.60 14.91
CA SER A 25 -4.70 9.88 16.19
C SER A 25 -5.30 8.47 16.16
N SER A 26 -6.38 8.26 15.40
CA SER A 26 -7.00 6.95 15.25
C SER A 26 -6.10 5.91 14.53
N PHE A 27 -5.06 6.33 13.83
CA PHE A 27 -4.09 5.40 13.24
C PHE A 27 -3.21 4.77 14.32
N ALA A 28 -2.81 5.52 15.33
CA ALA A 28 -2.03 5.02 16.48
C ALA A 28 -2.80 4.01 17.33
N ASN A 29 -4.13 4.05 17.33
CA ASN A 29 -4.96 3.13 18.13
C ASN A 29 -4.98 1.68 17.57
N ARG A 30 -4.29 1.40 16.46
CA ARG A 30 -4.23 0.08 15.82
C ARG A 30 -3.24 -0.88 16.49
N GLY A 31 -2.29 -0.36 17.22
CA GLY A 31 -1.26 -1.13 17.92
C GLY A 31 -0.13 -0.24 18.41
N SER A 32 0.67 -0.73 19.34
CA SER A 32 1.77 0.03 19.96
C SER A 32 2.86 0.50 19.00
N THR A 33 2.97 -0.15 17.85
CA THR A 33 3.95 0.20 16.81
C THR A 33 3.42 1.16 15.76
N TYR A 34 2.10 1.45 15.75
CA TYR A 34 1.50 2.34 14.77
C TYR A 34 1.66 3.80 15.15
N THR A 35 2.08 4.62 14.19
CA THR A 35 2.11 6.08 14.35
C THR A 35 0.80 6.71 13.89
N GLN A 36 0.65 7.99 14.14
CA GLN A 36 -0.49 8.77 13.64
C GLN A 36 -0.37 9.18 12.16
N TYR A 37 0.77 8.87 11.52
CA TYR A 37 1.05 9.25 10.14
C TYR A 37 0.57 8.20 9.16
N GLY A 38 -0.04 8.65 8.07
CA GLY A 38 -0.49 7.76 7.00
C GLY A 38 -0.68 8.48 5.68
N ILE A 39 -0.59 7.74 4.57
CA ILE A 39 -0.96 8.23 3.25
C ILE A 39 -2.16 7.43 2.76
N GLN A 40 -3.25 8.13 2.47
CA GLN A 40 -4.47 7.54 1.97
C GLN A 40 -4.62 7.81 0.48
N ILE A 41 -4.93 6.76 -0.28
CA ILE A 41 -5.24 6.85 -1.70
C ILE A 41 -6.62 6.24 -1.92
N ARG A 42 -7.59 7.08 -2.31
CA ARG A 42 -8.93 6.62 -2.67
C ARG A 42 -8.96 6.27 -4.15
N CYS A 43 -8.76 5.00 -4.46
CA CYS A 43 -8.71 4.50 -5.81
C CYS A 43 -10.12 4.28 -6.36
N ALA A 44 -10.44 4.88 -7.50
CA ALA A 44 -11.73 4.71 -8.18
C ALA A 44 -11.54 3.89 -9.47
N ARG A 45 -12.36 2.85 -9.63
CA ARG A 45 -12.43 2.08 -10.88
C ARG A 45 -13.27 2.82 -11.94
N PRO A 46 -13.22 2.41 -13.20
CA PRO A 46 -14.06 2.98 -14.26
C PRO A 46 -15.57 2.88 -13.97
N ASP A 47 -16.01 1.83 -13.27
CA ASP A 47 -17.38 1.60 -12.81
C ASP A 47 -17.80 2.47 -11.61
N GLN A 48 -16.94 3.42 -11.20
CA GLN A 48 -17.14 4.33 -10.05
C GLN A 48 -17.06 3.64 -8.68
N THR A 49 -16.85 2.34 -8.60
CA THR A 49 -16.55 1.69 -7.31
C THR A 49 -15.21 2.18 -6.78
N THR A 50 -15.11 2.35 -5.46
CA THR A 50 -13.90 2.86 -4.84
C THR A 50 -13.32 1.87 -3.85
N LEU A 51 -11.99 1.76 -3.85
CA LEU A 51 -11.24 1.03 -2.87
C LEU A 51 -10.15 1.95 -2.29
N THR A 52 -10.07 2.00 -0.98
CA THR A 52 -9.09 2.86 -0.30
C THR A 52 -7.89 2.03 0.13
N ASN A 53 -6.73 2.41 -0.38
CA ASN A 53 -5.44 1.92 0.10
C ASN A 53 -4.87 2.97 1.08
N VAL A 54 -4.35 2.51 2.21
CA VAL A 54 -3.73 3.39 3.21
C VAL A 54 -2.36 2.83 3.56
N LEU A 55 -1.33 3.63 3.40
CA LEU A 55 0.00 3.34 3.90
C LEU A 55 0.09 3.85 5.34
N HIS A 56 0.45 2.98 6.27
CA HIS A 56 0.70 3.31 7.67
C HIS A 56 2.20 3.28 7.93
N TYR A 57 2.71 4.32 8.53
CA TYR A 57 4.07 4.37 9.02
C TYR A 57 4.15 3.85 10.46
N LEU A 58 5.12 3.00 10.74
CA LEU A 58 5.34 2.39 12.03
C LEU A 58 6.55 3.03 12.74
N THR A 59 6.60 2.93 14.06
CA THR A 59 7.69 3.47 14.90
C THR A 59 9.05 2.84 14.62
N ASP A 60 9.06 1.60 14.12
CA ASP A 60 10.26 0.87 13.72
C ASP A 60 10.75 1.23 12.30
N GLY A 61 10.10 2.18 11.62
CA GLY A 61 10.39 2.59 10.26
C GLY A 61 9.72 1.76 9.17
N ASN A 62 8.98 0.71 9.52
CA ASN A 62 8.25 -0.07 8.55
C ASN A 62 7.03 0.66 7.99
N VAL A 63 6.66 0.30 6.77
CA VAL A 63 5.46 0.82 6.09
C VAL A 63 4.53 -0.34 5.75
N MET A 64 3.32 -0.28 6.29
CA MET A 64 2.29 -1.28 6.05
C MET A 64 1.20 -0.72 5.14
N LEU A 65 0.89 -1.45 4.06
CA LEU A 65 -0.24 -1.15 3.20
C LEU A 65 -1.50 -1.80 3.76
N ARG A 66 -2.51 -0.98 4.06
CA ARG A 66 -3.83 -1.40 4.49
C ARG A 66 -4.84 -1.26 3.36
N PHE A 67 -5.70 -2.25 3.24
CA PHE A 67 -6.90 -2.20 2.40
C PHE A 67 -8.06 -2.91 3.10
N SER A 68 -9.29 -2.63 2.68
CA SER A 68 -10.48 -3.31 3.18
C SER A 68 -11.10 -4.12 2.06
N TRP A 69 -11.42 -5.39 2.34
CA TRP A 69 -12.13 -6.28 1.44
C TRP A 69 -13.26 -6.99 2.18
N ARG A 70 -14.48 -6.98 1.64
CA ARG A 70 -15.65 -7.58 2.27
C ARG A 70 -15.83 -7.18 3.76
N LYS A 71 -15.62 -5.88 4.07
CA LYS A 71 -15.68 -5.29 5.42
C LYS A 71 -14.57 -5.72 6.39
N THR A 72 -13.63 -6.54 5.97
CA THR A 72 -12.46 -6.93 6.75
C THR A 72 -11.26 -6.11 6.32
N GLU A 73 -10.44 -5.67 7.28
CA GLU A 73 -9.20 -4.94 7.01
C GLU A 73 -8.01 -5.89 6.99
N TYR A 74 -7.13 -5.68 6.03
CA TYR A 74 -5.90 -6.45 5.84
C TYR A 74 -4.71 -5.52 5.77
N LEU A 75 -3.57 -6.03 6.23
CA LEU A 75 -2.29 -5.33 6.27
C LEU A 75 -1.23 -6.18 5.58
N VAL A 76 -0.45 -5.55 4.71
CA VAL A 76 0.64 -6.19 3.97
C VAL A 76 1.84 -5.26 3.97
N PRO A 77 3.08 -5.75 4.21
CA PRO A 77 4.28 -4.93 4.08
C PRO A 77 4.41 -4.31 2.68
N VAL A 78 4.73 -3.02 2.61
CA VAL A 78 4.80 -2.31 1.33
C VAL A 78 5.89 -2.89 0.43
N VAL A 79 7.03 -3.31 0.99
CA VAL A 79 8.13 -3.93 0.22
C VAL A 79 7.68 -5.22 -0.46
N MET A 80 6.85 -6.02 0.21
CA MET A 80 6.27 -7.22 -0.37
C MET A 80 5.44 -6.89 -1.61
N VAL A 81 4.62 -5.85 -1.55
CA VAL A 81 3.82 -5.40 -2.70
C VAL A 81 4.72 -4.86 -3.81
N LEU A 82 5.77 -4.11 -3.49
CA LEU A 82 6.73 -3.60 -4.47
C LEU A 82 7.42 -4.73 -5.23
N ASN A 83 7.91 -5.75 -4.53
CA ASN A 83 8.55 -6.92 -5.13
C ASN A 83 7.58 -7.79 -5.96
N ALA A 84 6.29 -7.84 -5.57
CA ALA A 84 5.28 -8.54 -6.34
C ALA A 84 4.89 -7.82 -7.64
N LEU A 85 4.91 -6.47 -7.65
CA LEU A 85 4.49 -5.67 -8.80
C LEU A 85 5.42 -5.81 -10.01
N ILE A 86 6.72 -5.64 -9.79
CA ILE A 86 7.75 -5.74 -10.84
C ILE A 86 8.93 -6.55 -10.34
N GLU A 87 9.70 -7.10 -11.26
CA GLU A 87 10.99 -7.68 -10.94
C GLU A 87 11.98 -6.57 -10.57
N THR A 88 12.46 -6.60 -9.34
CA THR A 88 13.31 -5.55 -8.78
C THR A 88 14.31 -6.13 -7.77
N ASN A 89 15.25 -5.33 -7.31
CA ASN A 89 16.20 -5.72 -6.28
C ASN A 89 16.21 -4.70 -5.14
N ASP A 90 16.78 -5.11 -4.01
CA ASP A 90 16.85 -4.28 -2.80
C ASP A 90 17.49 -2.90 -3.07
N LYS A 91 18.51 -2.86 -3.95
CA LYS A 91 19.19 -1.61 -4.31
C LYS A 91 18.24 -0.66 -5.05
N ALA A 92 17.47 -1.14 -6.02
CA ALA A 92 16.54 -0.30 -6.76
C ALA A 92 15.42 0.23 -5.85
N ILE A 93 14.97 -0.58 -4.88
CA ILE A 93 14.00 -0.13 -3.87
C ILE A 93 14.64 0.92 -2.96
N PHE A 94 15.86 0.69 -2.49
CA PHE A 94 16.61 1.63 -1.67
C PHE A 94 16.78 2.97 -2.39
N ASP A 95 17.34 2.96 -3.59
CA ASP A 95 17.60 4.16 -4.39
C ASP A 95 16.30 4.93 -4.68
N GLY A 96 15.19 4.20 -4.92
CA GLY A 96 13.90 4.79 -5.20
C GLY A 96 13.24 5.44 -3.97
N ILE A 97 13.34 4.83 -2.78
CA ILE A 97 12.80 5.40 -1.54
C ILE A 97 13.69 6.54 -1.05
N ALA A 98 15.00 6.37 -1.12
CA ALA A 98 15.96 7.40 -0.73
C ALA A 98 15.93 8.63 -1.66
N ALA A 99 15.42 8.48 -2.89
CA ALA A 99 15.23 9.56 -3.86
C ALA A 99 16.49 10.45 -4.04
N GLY A 100 17.67 9.82 -4.09
CA GLY A 100 18.96 10.50 -4.23
C GLY A 100 19.56 11.06 -2.93
N ARG A 101 18.89 10.90 -1.79
CA ARG A 101 19.38 11.32 -0.47
C ARG A 101 19.93 10.16 0.37
N GLY A 102 20.41 9.10 -0.29
CA GLY A 102 20.95 7.91 0.38
C GLY A 102 22.20 8.16 1.24
N GLU A 103 22.82 9.34 1.15
CA GLU A 103 23.93 9.78 2.01
C GLU A 103 23.47 10.25 3.40
N GLU A 104 22.18 10.56 3.58
CA GLU A 104 21.60 10.89 4.87
C GLU A 104 21.49 9.62 5.74
N ALA A 105 22.33 9.53 6.77
CA ALA A 105 22.45 8.33 7.61
C ALA A 105 21.12 7.86 8.20
N PHE A 106 20.27 8.80 8.66
CA PHE A 106 18.95 8.49 9.21
C PHE A 106 18.03 7.83 8.18
N LEU A 107 18.00 8.39 6.97
CA LEU A 107 17.17 7.90 5.86
C LEU A 107 17.65 6.50 5.43
N ALA A 108 18.97 6.33 5.27
CA ALA A 108 19.56 5.06 4.90
C ALA A 108 19.21 3.96 5.92
N GLU A 109 19.38 4.24 7.22
CA GLU A 109 19.05 3.30 8.30
C GLU A 109 17.58 2.87 8.28
N ARG A 110 16.65 3.80 8.02
CA ARG A 110 15.21 3.51 7.94
C ARG A 110 14.88 2.61 6.76
N VAL A 111 15.42 2.90 5.58
CA VAL A 111 15.18 2.09 4.39
C VAL A 111 15.81 0.70 4.52
N GLU A 112 17.01 0.62 5.09
CA GLU A 112 17.65 -0.67 5.38
C GLU A 112 16.83 -1.50 6.38
N GLY A 113 16.29 -0.88 7.44
CA GLY A 113 15.42 -1.53 8.41
C GLY A 113 14.17 -2.13 7.74
N LEU A 114 13.56 -1.37 6.84
CA LEU A 114 12.39 -1.79 6.06
C LEU A 114 12.71 -3.00 5.17
N LEU A 115 13.85 -2.98 4.47
CA LEU A 115 14.31 -4.10 3.64
C LEU A 115 14.69 -5.32 4.50
N ARG A 116 15.33 -5.12 5.64
CA ARG A 116 15.70 -6.19 6.58
C ARG A 116 14.48 -6.91 7.11
N THR A 117 13.42 -6.18 7.47
CA THR A 117 12.15 -6.78 7.93
C THR A 117 11.52 -7.64 6.85
N TYR A 118 11.58 -7.23 5.59
CA TYR A 118 11.09 -8.02 4.46
C TYR A 118 11.86 -9.34 4.29
N LYS A 119 13.20 -9.33 4.50
CA LYS A 119 14.03 -10.54 4.40
C LYS A 119 13.64 -11.66 5.35
N ASN A 120 12.98 -11.34 6.47
CA ASN A 120 12.47 -12.35 7.42
C ASN A 120 11.38 -13.24 6.82
N TYR A 121 10.76 -12.83 5.70
CA TYR A 121 9.78 -13.65 4.99
C TYR A 121 10.44 -14.70 4.07
N HIS A 122 11.75 -14.64 3.85
CA HIS A 122 12.51 -15.53 2.96
C HIS A 122 11.98 -15.61 1.53
N LEU A 123 11.44 -14.51 1.03
CA LEU A 123 10.91 -14.39 -0.33
C LEU A 123 11.97 -13.68 -1.20
N TYR A 124 12.65 -14.44 -2.04
CA TYR A 124 13.81 -13.93 -2.80
C TYR A 124 13.46 -13.55 -4.25
N THR A 125 12.41 -14.13 -4.79
CA THR A 125 11.98 -13.86 -6.16
C THR A 125 10.60 -13.23 -6.20
N ARG A 126 10.31 -12.60 -7.33
CA ARG A 126 8.95 -12.10 -7.60
C ARG A 126 7.93 -13.23 -7.60
N HIS A 127 8.31 -14.40 -8.14
CA HIS A 127 7.47 -15.59 -8.16
C HIS A 127 7.11 -16.03 -6.74
N ASP A 128 8.10 -16.15 -5.84
CA ASP A 128 7.87 -16.54 -4.44
C ASP A 128 6.93 -15.55 -3.75
N THR A 129 7.13 -14.26 -3.99
CA THR A 129 6.32 -13.21 -3.40
C THR A 129 4.88 -13.24 -3.89
N LEU A 130 4.67 -13.46 -5.20
CA LEU A 130 3.33 -13.62 -5.79
C LEU A 130 2.63 -14.87 -5.26
N SER A 131 3.35 -15.99 -5.18
CA SER A 131 2.81 -17.26 -4.66
C SER A 131 2.42 -17.13 -3.18
N TYR A 132 3.25 -16.49 -2.38
CA TYR A 132 2.93 -16.22 -0.97
C TYR A 132 1.67 -15.34 -0.80
N LEU A 133 1.55 -14.28 -1.60
CA LEU A 133 0.36 -13.42 -1.57
C LEU A 133 -0.88 -14.18 -2.06
N GLY A 134 -0.72 -15.01 -3.09
CA GLY A 134 -1.79 -15.83 -3.63
C GLY A 134 -2.33 -16.84 -2.62
N GLU A 135 -1.45 -17.61 -1.99
CA GLU A 135 -1.80 -18.54 -0.91
C GLU A 135 -2.57 -17.83 0.21
N LYS A 136 -2.04 -16.70 0.68
CA LYS A 136 -2.62 -15.94 1.77
C LYS A 136 -3.98 -15.32 1.46
N PHE A 137 -4.22 -14.90 0.24
CA PHE A 137 -5.43 -14.17 -0.16
C PHE A 137 -6.39 -14.98 -1.03
N ARG A 138 -6.10 -16.23 -1.39
CA ARG A 138 -6.99 -17.09 -2.17
C ARG A 138 -8.41 -17.16 -1.62
N VAL A 139 -8.54 -17.51 -0.35
CA VAL A 139 -9.84 -17.61 0.34
C VAL A 139 -10.52 -16.24 0.45
N VAL A 140 -9.76 -15.18 0.68
CA VAL A 140 -10.27 -13.81 0.81
C VAL A 140 -10.87 -13.30 -0.49
N LEU A 141 -10.23 -13.64 -1.63
CA LEU A 141 -10.67 -13.25 -2.96
C LEU A 141 -11.73 -14.19 -3.55
N ASP A 142 -11.94 -15.36 -2.92
CA ASP A 142 -12.86 -16.40 -3.38
C ASP A 142 -12.46 -16.92 -4.78
N GLU A 143 -11.16 -17.22 -4.93
CA GLU A 143 -10.61 -17.74 -6.18
C GLU A 143 -10.57 -19.27 -6.17
N SER A 144 -10.76 -19.85 -7.37
CA SER A 144 -10.79 -21.30 -7.58
C SER A 144 -9.47 -21.97 -7.18
N GLU A 145 -9.56 -23.22 -6.73
CA GLU A 145 -8.41 -24.06 -6.46
C GLU A 145 -7.62 -24.46 -7.72
N ASP A 146 -8.24 -24.36 -8.91
CA ASP A 146 -7.59 -24.64 -10.18
C ASP A 146 -6.52 -23.62 -10.57
N LEU A 147 -6.58 -22.40 -10.01
CA LEU A 147 -5.58 -21.35 -10.25
C LEU A 147 -4.33 -21.60 -9.42
N THR A 148 -3.17 -21.35 -10.00
CA THR A 148 -1.91 -21.36 -9.27
C THR A 148 -1.86 -20.21 -8.27
N ASP A 149 -1.08 -20.35 -7.18
CA ASP A 149 -0.93 -19.28 -6.20
C ASP A 149 -0.34 -18.02 -6.82
N GLU A 150 0.55 -18.16 -7.80
CA GLU A 150 1.09 -17.01 -8.54
C GLU A 150 0.00 -16.25 -9.29
N GLU A 151 -0.93 -16.94 -9.94
CA GLU A 151 -2.05 -16.33 -10.66
C GLU A 151 -2.98 -15.60 -9.70
N VAL A 152 -3.28 -16.19 -8.55
CA VAL A 152 -4.07 -15.55 -7.49
C VAL A 152 -3.35 -14.32 -6.95
N GLY A 153 -2.03 -14.36 -6.78
CA GLY A 153 -1.22 -13.20 -6.42
C GLY A 153 -1.31 -12.06 -7.44
N ARG A 154 -1.32 -12.39 -8.73
CA ARG A 154 -1.53 -11.39 -9.80
C ARG A 154 -2.95 -10.81 -9.77
N ILE A 155 -3.97 -11.63 -9.50
CA ILE A 155 -5.36 -11.18 -9.31
C ILE A 155 -5.46 -10.25 -8.11
N PHE A 156 -4.80 -10.58 -6.99
CA PHE A 156 -4.71 -9.72 -5.81
C PHE A 156 -4.17 -8.32 -6.16
N LEU A 157 -3.04 -8.25 -6.86
CA LEU A 157 -2.46 -6.97 -7.27
C LEU A 157 -3.39 -6.17 -8.20
N HIS A 158 -4.12 -6.85 -9.07
CA HIS A 158 -5.03 -6.20 -10.00
C HIS A 158 -6.31 -5.69 -9.32
N ARG A 159 -6.90 -6.49 -8.42
CA ARG A 159 -8.20 -6.18 -7.80
C ARG A 159 -8.11 -5.29 -6.56
N ILE A 160 -6.97 -5.28 -5.87
CA ILE A 160 -6.83 -4.65 -4.55
C ILE A 160 -5.87 -3.46 -4.58
N ILE A 161 -4.73 -3.60 -5.23
CA ILE A 161 -3.67 -2.62 -5.14
C ILE A 161 -3.83 -1.55 -6.22
N LEU A 162 -4.02 -0.29 -5.80
CA LEU A 162 -4.11 0.88 -6.67
C LEU A 162 -4.95 0.61 -7.94
N VAL A 163 -6.18 0.18 -7.73
CA VAL A 163 -7.08 -0.35 -8.78
C VAL A 163 -7.40 0.63 -9.92
N HIS A 164 -7.08 1.90 -9.77
CA HIS A 164 -7.21 2.93 -10.80
C HIS A 164 -6.06 2.89 -11.83
N LEU A 165 -4.96 2.22 -11.51
CA LEU A 165 -3.81 2.06 -12.41
C LEU A 165 -3.84 0.67 -13.03
N LYS A 166 -3.62 0.60 -14.35
CA LYS A 166 -3.61 -0.66 -15.10
C LYS A 166 -2.23 -1.31 -15.11
N SER A 167 -1.18 -0.48 -15.21
CA SER A 167 0.21 -0.94 -15.29
C SER A 167 0.79 -1.21 -13.90
N ASN A 168 1.46 -2.35 -13.72
CA ASN A 168 2.21 -2.65 -12.51
C ASN A 168 3.37 -1.67 -12.29
N ALA A 169 3.99 -1.18 -13.36
CA ALA A 169 5.06 -0.18 -13.27
C ALA A 169 4.55 1.14 -12.69
N ASP A 170 3.35 1.58 -13.09
CA ASP A 170 2.76 2.81 -12.55
C ASP A 170 2.33 2.65 -11.09
N LYS A 171 1.81 1.47 -10.72
CA LYS A 171 1.52 1.11 -9.32
C LYS A 171 2.78 1.16 -8.48
N PHE A 172 3.86 0.57 -8.97
CA PHE A 172 5.17 0.57 -8.33
C PHE A 172 5.68 2.00 -8.10
N ARG A 173 5.69 2.84 -9.14
CA ARG A 173 6.12 4.24 -9.05
C ARG A 173 5.32 5.03 -8.03
N LEU A 174 3.99 4.87 -8.01
CA LEU A 174 3.13 5.59 -7.07
C LEU A 174 3.36 5.14 -5.62
N LEU A 175 3.54 3.84 -5.38
CA LEU A 175 3.87 3.33 -4.04
C LEU A 175 5.25 3.78 -3.59
N MET A 176 6.25 3.75 -4.47
CA MET A 176 7.59 4.26 -4.18
C MET A 176 7.57 5.75 -3.82
N TYR A 177 6.89 6.56 -4.61
CA TYR A 177 6.71 7.99 -4.32
C TYR A 177 6.04 8.22 -2.95
N SER A 178 5.00 7.43 -2.66
CA SER A 178 4.29 7.53 -1.38
C SER A 178 5.18 7.10 -0.20
N ALA A 179 5.99 6.06 -0.35
CA ALA A 179 6.92 5.61 0.67
C ALA A 179 8.05 6.64 0.91
N CYS A 180 8.62 7.20 -0.18
CA CYS A 180 9.59 8.28 -0.11
C CYS A 180 9.03 9.50 0.66
N SER A 181 7.79 9.87 0.42
CA SER A 181 7.13 11.00 1.10
C SER A 181 7.03 10.82 2.61
N PHE A 182 6.92 9.58 3.13
CA PHE A 182 6.98 9.35 4.58
C PHE A 182 8.35 9.65 5.14
N VAL A 183 9.37 9.07 4.51
CA VAL A 183 10.73 9.14 5.02
C VAL A 183 11.28 10.57 4.94
N SER A 184 10.81 11.35 3.93
CA SER A 184 11.25 12.73 3.68
C SER A 184 10.65 13.77 4.61
N ASN A 185 9.45 13.56 5.14
CA ASN A 185 8.71 14.58 5.89
C ASN A 185 8.71 14.36 7.41
N LEU A 186 9.48 13.40 7.92
CA LEU A 186 9.60 13.14 9.35
C LEU A 186 10.70 13.98 10.02
N ASP A 187 11.50 14.71 9.24
CA ASP A 187 12.59 15.57 9.71
C ASP A 187 12.18 17.06 9.89
N SER A 188 10.89 17.38 9.73
CA SER A 188 10.35 18.75 9.91
C SER A 188 9.35 18.77 11.12
#